data_eb399d0727044bb9ac73d92964e2eed2
#
_entry.id   eb399d0727044bb9ac73d92964e2eed2
#
_cell.length_a   1.000
_cell.length_b   1.000
_cell.length_c   1.000
_cell.angle_alpha   90.00
_cell.angle_beta   90.00
_cell.angle_gamma   90.00
#
_symmetry.space_group_name_H-M   'P 1'
#
loop_
_entity.id
_entity.type
_entity.pdbx_description
1 polymer ?
#
loop_
_entity_poly.entity_id
_entity_poly.type
_entity_poly.pdbx_seq_one_letter_code
_entity_poly.pdbx_strand_id
1 'polypeptide(L)'
;MMKIVHFVLSESFAGIEQHVDEVLTNFSSHKLILICNESIASYFDKSINIYKIKNFGRRSFFGKYQLKKLIKDIDPDIIHTHGSKTSSIISSIKTKNYKHVATIHGVKKNKKIYEKADLIIGVSDKALEGINHEKICINNWWHPKLKKIQNKKNKHALAVGRLEKVKGFDLLITSWKNIDANLVIIGSGKERNKLNELIEQNNLSEKVKIIDAVKKEELLNYYQDASVLIISSRDEGGPRVALEALYLEIPVISTDVGHMSQILPKELLAEKNNQSALQDMLEKYVDNIHLYNQKAIFNFVETEFSIEEKMQELNDAYNLLASKS
;
A
#
# COMPACT_ATOMS: atom_id res chain seq x y z
N MET A 1 15.88 24.35 -5.92
CA MET A 1 14.56 23.72 -5.68
C MET A 1 14.09 23.13 -7.00
N MET A 2 13.96 21.80 -7.09
CA MET A 2 13.57 21.09 -8.32
C MET A 2 12.06 21.20 -8.57
N LYS A 3 11.67 21.06 -9.84
CA LYS A 3 10.29 20.92 -10.29
C LYS A 3 10.01 19.45 -10.61
N ILE A 4 9.18 18.80 -9.80
CA ILE A 4 8.91 17.37 -9.89
C ILE A 4 7.46 17.15 -10.29
N VAL A 5 7.24 16.41 -11.37
CA VAL A 5 5.91 16.02 -11.84
C VAL A 5 5.61 14.61 -11.39
N HIS A 6 4.58 14.42 -10.56
CA HIS A 6 3.97 13.10 -10.30
C HIS A 6 2.94 12.79 -11.39
N PHE A 7 2.96 11.56 -11.91
CA PHE A 7 2.06 11.16 -12.98
C PHE A 7 1.30 9.88 -12.65
N VAL A 8 -0.03 9.99 -12.58
CA VAL A 8 -0.98 8.88 -12.41
C VAL A 8 -2.05 8.93 -13.51
N LEU A 9 -2.48 7.76 -14.03
CA LEU A 9 -3.45 7.68 -15.11
C LEU A 9 -4.42 6.49 -14.92
N SER A 10 -5.07 6.47 -13.78
CA SER A 10 -6.11 5.51 -13.38
C SER A 10 -7.52 6.08 -13.58
N GLU A 11 -8.52 5.22 -13.48
CA GLU A 11 -9.94 5.60 -13.60
C GLU A 11 -10.63 5.71 -12.25
N SER A 12 -9.98 5.24 -11.19
CA SER A 12 -10.50 5.27 -9.83
C SER A 12 -9.45 5.79 -8.86
N PHE A 13 -9.91 6.47 -7.80
CA PHE A 13 -9.06 6.91 -6.70
C PHE A 13 -8.94 5.75 -5.69
N ALA A 14 -7.76 5.16 -5.60
CA ALA A 14 -7.47 4.00 -4.76
C ALA A 14 -6.10 4.16 -4.07
N GLY A 15 -5.48 3.06 -3.63
CA GLY A 15 -4.24 3.09 -2.85
C GLY A 15 -3.06 3.81 -3.50
N ILE A 16 -2.90 3.75 -4.82
CA ILE A 16 -1.84 4.47 -5.55
C ILE A 16 -2.10 5.98 -5.53
N GLU A 17 -3.32 6.39 -5.84
CA GLU A 17 -3.72 7.79 -5.89
C GLU A 17 -3.67 8.43 -4.50
N GLN A 18 -4.10 7.68 -3.48
CA GLN A 18 -3.98 8.09 -2.09
C GLN A 18 -2.51 8.26 -1.66
N HIS A 19 -1.63 7.33 -2.02
CA HIS A 19 -0.19 7.47 -1.78
C HIS A 19 0.37 8.74 -2.42
N VAL A 20 -0.01 9.03 -3.68
CA VAL A 20 0.43 10.24 -4.40
C VAL A 20 -0.13 11.50 -3.76
N ASP A 21 -1.39 11.51 -3.34
CA ASP A 21 -2.01 12.64 -2.63
C ASP A 21 -1.26 12.95 -1.33
N GLU A 22 -0.95 11.92 -0.54
CA GLU A 22 -0.20 12.06 0.70
C GLU A 22 1.24 12.55 0.47
N VAL A 23 1.93 12.09 -0.58
CA VAL A 23 3.24 12.65 -0.98
C VAL A 23 3.10 14.12 -1.30
N LEU A 24 2.17 14.49 -2.18
CA LEU A 24 2.02 15.86 -2.66
C LEU A 24 1.61 16.86 -1.57
N THR A 25 0.91 16.39 -0.52
CA THR A 25 0.46 17.23 0.59
C THR A 25 1.47 17.34 1.75
N ASN A 26 2.40 16.38 1.86
CA ASN A 26 3.36 16.35 2.98
C ASN A 26 4.82 16.59 2.55
N PHE A 27 5.08 16.81 1.27
CA PHE A 27 6.42 17.05 0.76
C PHE A 27 6.62 18.51 0.40
N SER A 28 7.50 19.21 1.09
CA SER A 28 7.69 20.67 0.93
C SER A 28 9.05 21.09 0.34
N SER A 29 10.01 20.17 0.20
CA SER A 29 11.38 20.49 -0.20
C SER A 29 11.53 20.93 -1.67
N HIS A 30 10.56 20.59 -2.53
CA HIS A 30 10.56 20.86 -3.96
C HIS A 30 9.20 21.36 -4.47
N LYS A 31 9.16 21.86 -5.70
CA LYS A 31 7.90 22.25 -6.35
C LYS A 31 7.24 21.02 -6.96
N LEU A 32 6.17 20.53 -6.35
CA LEU A 32 5.42 19.37 -6.82
C LEU A 32 4.26 19.76 -7.73
N ILE A 33 4.03 18.95 -8.76
CA ILE A 33 2.96 19.10 -9.74
C ILE A 33 2.36 17.69 -9.98
N LEU A 34 1.04 17.61 -10.09
CA LEU A 34 0.35 16.39 -10.47
C LEU A 34 -0.17 16.46 -11.90
N ILE A 35 0.13 15.45 -12.70
CA ILE A 35 -0.60 15.16 -13.94
C ILE A 35 -1.47 13.92 -13.67
N CYS A 36 -2.78 14.03 -13.81
CA CYS A 36 -3.69 12.91 -13.58
C CYS A 36 -4.86 12.87 -14.56
N ASN A 37 -5.57 11.72 -14.57
CA ASN A 37 -6.84 11.62 -15.27
C ASN A 37 -7.87 12.60 -14.70
N GLU A 38 -8.57 13.31 -15.58
CA GLU A 38 -9.60 14.29 -15.20
C GLU A 38 -10.71 13.71 -14.30
N SER A 39 -11.04 12.42 -14.48
CA SER A 39 -12.09 11.74 -13.71
C SER A 39 -11.77 11.57 -12.22
N ILE A 40 -10.49 11.60 -11.83
CA ILE A 40 -10.07 11.43 -10.44
C ILE A 40 -9.50 12.71 -9.82
N ALA A 41 -9.35 13.76 -10.60
CA ALA A 41 -8.69 15.00 -10.16
C ALA A 41 -9.37 15.68 -8.95
N SER A 42 -10.69 15.54 -8.82
CA SER A 42 -11.48 16.14 -7.72
C SER A 42 -11.31 15.43 -6.38
N TYR A 43 -10.71 14.24 -6.35
CA TYR A 43 -10.46 13.48 -5.12
C TYR A 43 -9.13 13.87 -4.45
N PHE A 44 -8.23 14.52 -5.17
CA PHE A 44 -6.97 15.02 -4.62
C PHE A 44 -7.18 16.29 -3.80
N ASP A 45 -6.26 16.57 -2.87
CA ASP A 45 -6.30 17.77 -2.05
C ASP A 45 -6.27 19.04 -2.92
N LYS A 46 -7.06 20.04 -2.51
CA LYS A 46 -7.23 21.29 -3.28
C LYS A 46 -5.98 22.18 -3.34
N SER A 47 -5.02 21.97 -2.47
CA SER A 47 -3.73 22.68 -2.47
C SER A 47 -2.79 22.24 -3.57
N ILE A 48 -3.02 21.05 -4.17
CA ILE A 48 -2.14 20.45 -5.17
C ILE A 48 -2.30 21.15 -6.53
N ASN A 49 -1.17 21.49 -7.16
CA ASN A 49 -1.16 22.00 -8.53
C ASN A 49 -1.39 20.85 -9.53
N ILE A 50 -2.59 20.79 -10.14
CA ILE A 50 -3.05 19.65 -10.95
C ILE A 50 -3.23 20.04 -12.41
N TYR A 51 -2.58 19.30 -13.31
CA TYR A 51 -2.87 19.28 -14.74
C TYR A 51 -3.73 18.05 -15.08
N LYS A 52 -4.94 18.31 -15.55
CA LYS A 52 -5.94 17.28 -15.89
C LYS A 52 -5.78 16.84 -17.32
N ILE A 53 -5.73 15.53 -17.57
CA ILE A 53 -5.71 14.97 -18.92
C ILE A 53 -6.75 13.85 -19.04
N LYS A 54 -7.21 13.59 -20.26
CA LYS A 54 -8.04 12.43 -20.54
C LYS A 54 -7.23 11.14 -20.45
N ASN A 55 -7.86 10.08 -19.91
CA ASN A 55 -7.24 8.77 -19.86
C ASN A 55 -6.97 8.25 -21.30
N PHE A 56 -5.78 7.67 -21.53
CA PHE A 56 -5.40 7.08 -22.80
C PHE A 56 -4.56 5.81 -22.62
N GLY A 57 -4.58 4.95 -23.64
CA GLY A 57 -3.84 3.69 -23.64
C GLY A 57 -2.34 3.86 -23.93
N ARG A 58 -1.53 2.88 -23.52
CA ARG A 58 -0.06 2.87 -23.73
C ARG A 58 0.36 3.04 -25.20
N ARG A 59 -0.49 2.67 -26.16
CA ARG A 59 -0.22 2.77 -27.61
C ARG A 59 -0.79 4.03 -28.26
N SER A 60 -1.51 4.91 -27.52
CA SER A 60 -2.12 6.12 -28.07
C SER A 60 -1.05 7.10 -28.51
N PHE A 61 -0.96 7.33 -29.81
CA PHE A 61 -0.04 8.32 -30.37
C PHE A 61 -0.45 9.74 -30.00
N PHE A 62 -1.73 10.06 -30.15
CA PHE A 62 -2.27 11.39 -29.85
C PHE A 62 -2.14 11.75 -28.36
N GLY A 63 -2.51 10.82 -27.47
CA GLY A 63 -2.34 11.06 -26.03
C GLY A 63 -0.88 11.29 -25.61
N LYS A 64 0.06 10.55 -26.22
CA LYS A 64 1.49 10.76 -25.99
C LYS A 64 1.98 12.09 -26.53
N TYR A 65 1.50 12.52 -27.68
CA TYR A 65 1.85 13.82 -28.26
C TYR A 65 1.39 14.97 -27.36
N GLN A 66 0.12 14.94 -26.91
CA GLN A 66 -0.41 15.94 -25.98
C GLN A 66 0.39 15.96 -24.66
N LEU A 67 0.65 14.78 -24.08
CA LEU A 67 1.47 14.68 -22.86
C LEU A 67 2.87 15.23 -23.05
N LYS A 68 3.52 14.93 -24.18
CA LYS A 68 4.86 15.45 -24.50
C LYS A 68 4.87 16.97 -24.60
N LYS A 69 3.83 17.58 -25.19
CA LYS A 69 3.67 19.04 -25.25
C LYS A 69 3.52 19.62 -23.85
N LEU A 70 2.62 19.05 -23.03
CA LEU A 70 2.39 19.47 -21.65
C LEU A 70 3.68 19.38 -20.81
N ILE A 71 4.43 18.27 -20.92
CA ILE A 71 5.70 18.10 -20.22
C ILE A 71 6.72 19.18 -20.64
N LYS A 72 6.78 19.51 -21.93
CA LYS A 72 7.65 20.57 -22.44
C LYS A 72 7.25 21.94 -21.88
N ASP A 73 5.96 22.24 -21.76
CA ASP A 73 5.46 23.51 -21.23
C ASP A 73 5.68 23.61 -19.70
N ILE A 74 5.61 22.49 -18.97
CA ILE A 74 5.92 22.42 -17.53
C ILE A 74 7.44 22.54 -17.31
N ASP A 75 8.23 21.93 -18.15
CA ASP A 75 9.70 21.83 -18.05
C ASP A 75 10.17 21.32 -16.68
N PRO A 76 9.88 20.04 -16.35
CA PRO A 76 10.25 19.46 -15.06
C PRO A 76 11.69 18.96 -15.03
N ASP A 77 12.32 18.96 -13.86
CA ASP A 77 13.60 18.29 -13.61
C ASP A 77 13.41 16.77 -13.46
N ILE A 78 12.31 16.34 -12.84
CA ILE A 78 11.99 14.93 -12.60
C ILE A 78 10.54 14.66 -12.98
N ILE A 79 10.30 13.52 -13.64
CA ILE A 79 8.95 12.92 -13.77
C ILE A 79 8.90 11.64 -12.96
N HIS A 80 8.07 11.62 -11.94
CA HIS A 80 7.83 10.47 -11.08
C HIS A 80 6.53 9.76 -11.47
N THR A 81 6.63 8.56 -12.00
CA THR A 81 5.49 7.76 -12.47
C THR A 81 5.06 6.71 -11.43
N HIS A 82 3.76 6.52 -11.30
CA HIS A 82 3.19 5.53 -10.40
C HIS A 82 2.46 4.43 -11.17
N GLY A 83 3.02 3.23 -11.10
CA GLY A 83 2.50 2.04 -11.75
C GLY A 83 2.94 1.85 -13.21
N SER A 84 2.72 0.64 -13.74
CA SER A 84 3.28 0.17 -15.02
C SER A 84 2.76 0.90 -16.26
N LYS A 85 1.54 1.47 -16.20
CA LYS A 85 0.95 2.19 -17.33
C LYS A 85 1.68 3.51 -17.58
N THR A 86 1.79 4.33 -16.55
CA THR A 86 2.46 5.64 -16.60
C THR A 86 3.95 5.49 -16.86
N SER A 87 4.62 4.53 -16.24
CA SER A 87 6.03 4.22 -16.50
C SER A 87 6.27 3.83 -17.96
N SER A 88 5.39 2.99 -18.55
CA SER A 88 5.45 2.64 -19.96
C SER A 88 5.30 3.83 -20.89
N ILE A 89 4.36 4.72 -20.58
CA ILE A 89 4.09 5.92 -21.39
C ILE A 89 5.29 6.86 -21.36
N ILE A 90 5.77 7.23 -20.17
CA ILE A 90 6.92 8.14 -20.03
C ILE A 90 8.18 7.54 -20.66
N SER A 91 8.49 6.27 -20.42
CA SER A 91 9.64 5.60 -21.06
C SER A 91 9.61 5.64 -22.59
N SER A 92 8.41 5.69 -23.19
CA SER A 92 8.26 5.76 -24.66
C SER A 92 8.41 7.16 -25.27
N ILE A 93 8.35 8.21 -24.45
CA ILE A 93 8.46 9.62 -24.87
C ILE A 93 9.61 10.36 -24.17
N LYS A 94 10.41 9.65 -23.37
CA LYS A 94 11.51 10.20 -22.55
C LYS A 94 12.50 10.97 -23.44
N THR A 95 12.96 12.11 -22.92
CA THR A 95 14.03 12.93 -23.48
C THR A 95 15.15 13.05 -22.45
N LYS A 96 16.27 13.68 -22.81
CA LYS A 96 17.38 13.93 -21.88
C LYS A 96 17.11 15.12 -20.93
N ASN A 97 16.00 15.85 -21.11
CA ASN A 97 15.73 17.08 -20.38
C ASN A 97 15.21 16.87 -18.96
N TYR A 98 14.83 15.64 -18.59
CA TYR A 98 14.37 15.29 -17.25
C TYR A 98 14.79 13.88 -16.88
N LYS A 99 14.90 13.62 -15.58
CA LYS A 99 15.09 12.27 -15.03
C LYS A 99 13.74 11.60 -14.83
N HIS A 100 13.68 10.28 -15.01
CA HIS A 100 12.47 9.48 -14.81
C HIS A 100 12.62 8.60 -13.57
N VAL A 101 11.76 8.82 -12.56
CA VAL A 101 11.59 7.96 -11.39
C VAL A 101 10.33 7.14 -11.55
N ALA A 102 10.36 5.86 -11.17
CA ALA A 102 9.20 4.98 -11.28
C ALA A 102 8.94 4.20 -10.00
N THR A 103 7.78 4.40 -9.36
CA THR A 103 7.39 3.62 -8.17
C THR A 103 6.58 2.38 -8.52
N ILE A 104 6.99 1.25 -7.93
CA ILE A 104 6.31 -0.04 -7.97
C ILE A 104 5.54 -0.23 -6.66
N HIS A 105 4.20 -0.14 -6.74
CA HIS A 105 3.29 -0.23 -5.58
C HIS A 105 2.86 -1.66 -5.21
N GLY A 106 3.47 -2.67 -5.79
CA GLY A 106 3.14 -4.06 -5.47
C GLY A 106 3.96 -5.05 -6.27
N VAL A 107 3.96 -6.30 -5.86
CA VAL A 107 4.71 -7.36 -6.55
C VAL A 107 4.16 -7.54 -7.97
N LYS A 108 5.04 -7.53 -8.95
CA LYS A 108 4.70 -7.66 -10.37
C LYS A 108 5.50 -8.80 -11.00
N LYS A 109 4.84 -9.62 -11.82
CA LYS A 109 5.50 -10.70 -12.58
C LYS A 109 6.46 -10.16 -13.64
N ASN A 110 6.12 -9.04 -14.30
CA ASN A 110 6.98 -8.40 -15.29
C ASN A 110 7.35 -6.99 -14.84
N LYS A 111 8.62 -6.78 -14.55
CA LYS A 111 9.19 -5.52 -14.05
C LYS A 111 10.05 -4.79 -15.08
N LYS A 112 10.33 -5.38 -16.26
CA LYS A 112 11.20 -4.83 -17.32
C LYS A 112 10.80 -3.41 -17.77
N ILE A 113 9.51 -3.06 -17.66
CA ILE A 113 9.03 -1.73 -18.03
C ILE A 113 9.60 -0.63 -17.12
N TYR A 114 9.86 -0.96 -15.85
CA TYR A 114 10.39 -0.02 -14.88
C TYR A 114 11.90 0.20 -15.05
N GLU A 115 12.65 -0.79 -15.56
CA GLU A 115 14.11 -0.71 -15.82
C GLU A 115 14.49 0.33 -16.88
N LYS A 116 13.52 1.00 -17.50
CA LYS A 116 13.73 2.15 -18.38
C LYS A 116 13.71 3.49 -17.64
N ALA A 117 13.38 3.52 -16.36
CA ALA A 117 13.50 4.69 -15.52
C ALA A 117 14.97 4.92 -15.13
N ASP A 118 15.33 6.12 -14.69
CA ASP A 118 16.67 6.39 -14.17
C ASP A 118 16.81 5.90 -12.73
N LEU A 119 15.69 5.86 -11.98
CA LEU A 119 15.60 5.30 -10.62
C LEU A 119 14.28 4.56 -10.45
N ILE A 120 14.34 3.40 -9.82
CA ILE A 120 13.16 2.61 -9.45
C ILE A 120 12.97 2.68 -7.94
N ILE A 121 11.77 3.05 -7.50
CA ILE A 121 11.37 2.99 -6.10
C ILE A 121 10.43 1.81 -5.91
N GLY A 122 10.68 0.97 -4.92
CA GLY A 122 9.77 -0.10 -4.50
C GLY A 122 9.21 0.17 -3.12
N VAL A 123 7.91 -0.07 -2.92
CA VAL A 123 7.28 0.07 -1.59
C VAL A 123 7.61 -1.08 -0.63
N SER A 124 8.46 -2.02 -1.05
CA SER A 124 9.08 -3.08 -0.25
C SER A 124 10.21 -3.73 -1.05
N ASP A 125 11.13 -4.44 -0.38
CA ASP A 125 12.18 -5.22 -1.04
C ASP A 125 11.59 -6.29 -1.97
N LYS A 126 10.48 -6.93 -1.55
CA LYS A 126 9.75 -7.90 -2.40
C LYS A 126 9.22 -7.27 -3.70
N ALA A 127 8.84 -6.00 -3.69
CA ALA A 127 8.46 -5.28 -4.90
C ALA A 127 9.65 -5.06 -5.85
N LEU A 128 10.88 -4.97 -5.33
CA LEU A 128 12.13 -4.77 -6.06
C LEU A 128 12.86 -6.06 -6.46
N GLU A 129 12.42 -7.19 -5.96
CA GLU A 129 13.03 -8.49 -6.20
C GLU A 129 13.13 -8.78 -7.72
N GLY A 130 14.30 -9.28 -8.18
CA GLY A 130 14.55 -9.56 -9.59
C GLY A 130 14.75 -8.35 -10.51
N ILE A 131 14.84 -7.12 -9.97
CA ILE A 131 15.23 -5.91 -10.71
C ILE A 131 16.76 -5.78 -10.66
N ASN A 132 17.37 -5.71 -11.84
CA ASN A 132 18.82 -5.46 -11.99
C ASN A 132 19.04 -4.07 -12.58
N HIS A 133 18.71 -3.03 -11.78
CA HIS A 133 18.81 -1.63 -12.16
C HIS A 133 18.94 -0.75 -10.91
N GLU A 134 19.28 0.53 -11.06
CA GLU A 134 19.31 1.51 -9.96
C GLU A 134 17.97 1.53 -9.24
N LYS A 135 17.96 1.16 -7.97
CA LYS A 135 16.73 0.99 -7.19
C LYS A 135 16.92 1.32 -5.74
N ILE A 136 15.86 1.76 -5.10
CA ILE A 136 15.77 2.01 -3.66
C ILE A 136 14.42 1.53 -3.11
N CYS A 137 14.44 0.99 -1.89
CA CYS A 137 13.21 0.68 -1.17
C CYS A 137 12.81 1.90 -0.33
N ILE A 138 11.59 2.43 -0.59
CA ILE A 138 10.92 3.42 0.27
C ILE A 138 9.58 2.81 0.63
N ASN A 139 9.46 2.30 1.84
CA ASN A 139 8.27 1.61 2.30
C ASN A 139 7.04 2.53 2.33
N ASN A 140 5.84 1.94 2.32
CA ASN A 140 4.63 2.66 2.68
C ASN A 140 4.71 3.13 4.13
N TRP A 141 3.85 4.07 4.51
CA TRP A 141 3.71 4.64 5.84
C TRP A 141 2.30 4.42 6.40
N TRP A 142 2.13 4.55 7.72
CA TRP A 142 0.82 4.63 8.34
C TRP A 142 0.13 5.95 7.97
N HIS A 143 -1.21 6.00 8.06
CA HIS A 143 -1.95 7.16 7.58
C HIS A 143 -1.65 8.42 8.42
N PRO A 144 -1.16 9.54 7.83
CA PRO A 144 -0.64 10.69 8.59
C PRO A 144 -1.67 11.42 9.45
N LYS A 145 -2.98 11.24 9.18
CA LYS A 145 -4.07 11.82 9.98
C LYS A 145 -4.63 10.83 11.02
N LEU A 146 -3.99 9.67 11.22
CA LEU A 146 -4.44 8.68 12.17
C LEU A 146 -4.13 9.14 13.60
N LYS A 147 -5.12 9.10 14.49
CA LYS A 147 -4.96 9.49 15.89
C LYS A 147 -4.87 8.27 16.79
N LYS A 148 -3.97 8.29 17.77
CA LYS A 148 -3.84 7.21 18.78
C LYS A 148 -5.18 6.93 19.44
N ILE A 149 -5.45 5.64 19.66
CA ILE A 149 -6.67 5.15 20.30
C ILE A 149 -6.46 5.14 21.82
N GLN A 150 -7.44 5.69 22.54
CA GLN A 150 -7.55 5.52 23.99
C GLN A 150 -8.65 4.48 24.28
N ASN A 151 -8.47 3.68 25.33
CA ASN A 151 -9.46 2.69 25.78
C ASN A 151 -9.79 1.58 24.75
N LYS A 152 -8.80 0.77 24.40
CA LYS A 152 -8.99 -0.43 23.57
C LYS A 152 -9.91 -1.43 24.26
N LYS A 153 -10.78 -2.07 23.48
CA LYS A 153 -11.81 -2.98 24.03
C LYS A 153 -11.52 -4.45 23.78
N ASN A 154 -10.60 -4.77 22.86
CA ASN A 154 -10.11 -6.13 22.55
C ASN A 154 -11.21 -7.19 22.36
N LYS A 155 -12.23 -6.86 21.54
CA LYS A 155 -13.44 -7.69 21.38
C LYS A 155 -13.32 -8.74 20.30
N HIS A 156 -12.48 -8.52 19.29
CA HIS A 156 -12.39 -9.39 18.11
C HIS A 156 -11.03 -9.27 17.42
N ALA A 157 -10.68 -10.29 16.66
CA ALA A 157 -9.64 -10.20 15.66
C ALA A 157 -10.17 -9.45 14.44
N LEU A 158 -9.32 -8.66 13.79
CA LEU A 158 -9.68 -7.81 12.66
C LEU A 158 -8.88 -8.18 11.41
N ALA A 159 -9.53 -8.21 10.25
CA ALA A 159 -8.87 -8.26 8.95
C ALA A 159 -9.49 -7.22 8.01
N VAL A 160 -8.69 -6.47 7.27
CA VAL A 160 -9.16 -5.35 6.44
C VAL A 160 -8.56 -5.44 5.04
N GLY A 161 -9.42 -5.36 4.02
CA GLY A 161 -8.94 -5.35 2.64
C GLY A 161 -10.02 -5.64 1.60
N ARG A 162 -9.67 -5.49 0.31
CA ARG A 162 -10.59 -5.85 -0.77
C ARG A 162 -10.90 -7.36 -0.74
N LEU A 163 -12.15 -7.73 -0.90
CA LEU A 163 -12.56 -9.14 -0.95
C LEU A 163 -12.17 -9.76 -2.30
N GLU A 164 -10.86 -9.95 -2.47
CA GLU A 164 -10.23 -10.54 -3.65
C GLU A 164 -9.33 -11.71 -3.23
N LYS A 165 -9.13 -12.67 -4.12
CA LYS A 165 -8.34 -13.88 -3.87
C LYS A 165 -6.93 -13.59 -3.33
N VAL A 166 -6.32 -12.48 -3.79
CA VAL A 166 -4.97 -12.07 -3.34
C VAL A 166 -4.89 -11.77 -1.85
N LYS A 167 -6.01 -11.37 -1.21
CA LYS A 167 -6.08 -11.06 0.23
C LYS A 167 -6.16 -12.31 1.12
N GLY A 168 -6.41 -13.48 0.56
CA GLY A 168 -6.34 -14.75 1.27
C GLY A 168 -7.39 -14.94 2.38
N PHE A 169 -8.52 -14.22 2.34
CA PHE A 169 -9.57 -14.36 3.35
C PHE A 169 -10.22 -15.75 3.34
N ASP A 170 -10.17 -16.45 2.23
CA ASP A 170 -10.55 -17.86 2.15
C ASP A 170 -9.63 -18.76 3.02
N LEU A 171 -8.30 -18.52 2.99
CA LEU A 171 -7.37 -19.20 3.88
C LEU A 171 -7.63 -18.84 5.35
N LEU A 172 -7.85 -17.55 5.64
CA LEU A 172 -8.12 -17.07 7.00
C LEU A 172 -9.37 -17.72 7.58
N ILE A 173 -10.49 -17.72 6.85
CA ILE A 173 -11.75 -18.32 7.30
C ILE A 173 -11.56 -19.82 7.54
N THR A 174 -10.92 -20.54 6.63
CA THR A 174 -10.71 -21.99 6.76
C THR A 174 -9.82 -22.32 7.97
N SER A 175 -8.87 -21.45 8.30
CA SER A 175 -7.95 -21.60 9.44
C SER A 175 -8.56 -21.17 10.79
N TRP A 176 -9.83 -20.68 10.81
CA TRP A 176 -10.45 -20.13 12.03
C TRP A 176 -11.20 -21.15 12.89
N LYS A 177 -11.26 -22.43 12.48
CA LYS A 177 -12.11 -23.48 13.08
C LYS A 177 -11.90 -23.69 14.58
N ASN A 178 -10.65 -23.69 15.02
CA ASN A 178 -10.28 -24.02 16.41
C ASN A 178 -9.97 -22.78 17.26
N ILE A 179 -10.35 -21.58 16.79
CA ILE A 179 -10.07 -20.31 17.46
C ILE A 179 -11.35 -19.84 18.16
N ASP A 180 -11.24 -19.45 19.43
CA ASP A 180 -12.39 -19.01 20.21
C ASP A 180 -12.75 -17.54 19.96
N ALA A 181 -11.79 -16.72 19.59
CA ALA A 181 -12.01 -15.32 19.28
C ALA A 181 -12.98 -15.09 18.10
N ASN A 182 -13.74 -14.02 18.17
CA ASN A 182 -14.52 -13.55 17.02
C ASN A 182 -13.60 -12.91 15.96
N LEU A 183 -13.96 -13.04 14.68
CA LEU A 183 -13.27 -12.43 13.55
C LEU A 183 -14.19 -11.48 12.81
N VAL A 184 -13.73 -10.25 12.60
CA VAL A 184 -14.38 -9.27 11.74
C VAL A 184 -13.51 -9.03 10.51
N ILE A 185 -14.07 -9.27 9.32
CA ILE A 185 -13.43 -8.99 8.02
C ILE A 185 -14.12 -7.77 7.42
N ILE A 186 -13.37 -6.69 7.15
CA ILE A 186 -13.94 -5.47 6.56
C ILE A 186 -13.44 -5.32 5.14
N GLY A 187 -14.39 -5.20 4.21
CA GLY A 187 -14.07 -4.94 2.82
C GLY A 187 -15.18 -5.26 1.83
N SER A 188 -14.96 -4.87 0.58
CA SER A 188 -15.85 -5.17 -0.54
C SER A 188 -15.06 -5.79 -1.68
N GLY A 189 -15.70 -6.61 -2.49
CA GLY A 189 -15.08 -7.26 -3.64
C GLY A 189 -15.83 -8.50 -4.13
N LYS A 190 -15.36 -9.04 -5.23
CA LYS A 190 -16.03 -10.12 -5.98
C LYS A 190 -16.09 -11.47 -5.25
N GLU A 191 -15.23 -11.69 -4.25
CA GLU A 191 -15.19 -12.97 -3.52
C GLU A 191 -16.24 -13.05 -2.38
N ARG A 192 -17.01 -11.97 -2.12
CA ARG A 192 -17.92 -11.89 -0.96
C ARG A 192 -18.84 -13.11 -0.80
N ASN A 193 -19.57 -13.46 -1.86
CA ASN A 193 -20.52 -14.58 -1.79
C ASN A 193 -19.82 -15.89 -1.48
N LYS A 194 -18.69 -16.15 -2.13
CA LYS A 194 -17.88 -17.33 -1.89
C LYS A 194 -17.32 -17.39 -0.45
N LEU A 195 -16.95 -16.25 0.12
CA LEU A 195 -16.46 -16.18 1.50
C LEU A 195 -17.59 -16.43 2.50
N ASN A 196 -18.81 -15.94 2.24
CA ASN A 196 -19.98 -16.24 3.07
C ASN A 196 -20.32 -17.75 3.02
N GLU A 197 -20.35 -18.35 1.83
CA GLU A 197 -20.54 -19.80 1.67
C GLU A 197 -19.49 -20.60 2.46
N LEU A 198 -18.23 -20.13 2.45
CA LEU A 198 -17.15 -20.77 3.18
C LEU A 198 -17.32 -20.67 4.71
N ILE A 199 -17.85 -19.55 5.22
CA ILE A 199 -18.19 -19.37 6.64
C ILE A 199 -19.27 -20.37 7.05
N GLU A 200 -20.33 -20.52 6.26
CA GLU A 200 -21.41 -21.48 6.52
C GLU A 200 -20.93 -22.93 6.47
N GLN A 201 -20.20 -23.32 5.44
CA GLN A 201 -19.62 -24.67 5.27
C GLN A 201 -18.68 -25.07 6.41
N ASN A 202 -18.04 -24.11 7.06
CA ASN A 202 -17.16 -24.36 8.21
C ASN A 202 -17.85 -24.19 9.57
N ASN A 203 -19.18 -23.93 9.61
CA ASN A 203 -19.96 -23.67 10.82
C ASN A 203 -19.42 -22.47 11.65
N LEU A 204 -19.00 -21.40 10.97
CA LEU A 204 -18.37 -20.23 11.59
C LEU A 204 -19.29 -18.99 11.63
N SER A 205 -20.57 -19.11 11.30
CA SER A 205 -21.51 -17.98 11.18
C SER A 205 -21.67 -17.15 12.45
N GLU A 206 -21.48 -17.76 13.63
CA GLU A 206 -21.53 -17.04 14.91
C GLU A 206 -20.21 -16.34 15.27
N LYS A 207 -19.08 -16.80 14.71
CA LYS A 207 -17.74 -16.30 15.06
C LYS A 207 -17.15 -15.35 14.01
N VAL A 208 -17.49 -15.52 12.73
CA VAL A 208 -16.87 -14.75 11.62
C VAL A 208 -17.92 -13.90 10.93
N LYS A 209 -17.64 -12.59 10.86
CA LYS A 209 -18.53 -11.61 10.19
C LYS A 209 -17.79 -10.85 9.10
N ILE A 210 -18.41 -10.73 7.91
CA ILE A 210 -17.92 -9.88 6.83
C ILE A 210 -18.76 -8.62 6.78
N ILE A 211 -18.12 -7.47 6.95
CA ILE A 211 -18.70 -6.13 6.88
C ILE A 211 -18.25 -5.46 5.59
N ASP A 212 -19.12 -4.67 4.98
CA ASP A 212 -18.76 -3.90 3.79
C ASP A 212 -17.65 -2.90 4.08
N ALA A 213 -16.97 -2.44 3.03
CA ALA A 213 -15.97 -1.39 3.17
C ALA A 213 -16.59 -0.15 3.84
N VAL A 214 -15.98 0.29 4.92
CA VAL A 214 -16.38 1.46 5.70
C VAL A 214 -15.47 2.65 5.40
N LYS A 215 -15.92 3.85 5.77
CA LYS A 215 -15.08 5.05 5.72
C LYS A 215 -13.95 4.96 6.74
N LYS A 216 -12.87 5.70 6.51
CA LYS A 216 -11.70 5.69 7.40
C LYS A 216 -12.02 6.07 8.84
N GLU A 217 -12.90 7.03 9.03
CA GLU A 217 -13.35 7.49 10.34
C GLU A 217 -14.07 6.37 11.11
N GLU A 218 -14.87 5.58 10.40
CA GLU A 218 -15.58 4.42 10.97
C GLU A 218 -14.62 3.25 11.24
N LEU A 219 -13.60 3.06 10.39
CA LEU A 219 -12.60 2.01 10.56
C LEU A 219 -11.84 2.15 11.88
N LEU A 220 -11.67 3.38 12.38
CA LEU A 220 -11.04 3.64 13.67
C LEU A 220 -11.78 2.95 14.84
N ASN A 221 -13.12 2.85 14.78
CA ASN A 221 -13.90 2.14 15.78
C ASN A 221 -13.60 0.63 15.78
N TYR A 222 -13.41 0.05 14.59
CA TYR A 222 -13.04 -1.37 14.49
C TYR A 222 -11.61 -1.62 14.98
N TYR A 223 -10.68 -0.71 14.71
CA TYR A 223 -9.35 -0.76 15.32
C TYR A 223 -9.44 -0.66 16.86
N GLN A 224 -10.28 0.22 17.40
CA GLN A 224 -10.47 0.36 18.86
C GLN A 224 -11.00 -0.93 19.52
N ASP A 225 -11.83 -1.68 18.80
CA ASP A 225 -12.41 -2.93 19.27
C ASP A 225 -11.53 -4.16 18.97
N ALA A 226 -10.46 -4.00 18.18
CA ALA A 226 -9.59 -5.10 17.78
C ALA A 226 -8.60 -5.51 18.87
N SER A 227 -8.46 -6.82 19.10
CA SER A 227 -7.39 -7.42 19.91
C SER A 227 -6.12 -7.68 19.10
N VAL A 228 -6.27 -8.00 17.81
CA VAL A 228 -5.20 -8.30 16.87
C VAL A 228 -5.66 -8.01 15.45
N LEU A 229 -4.75 -7.50 14.60
CA LEU A 229 -4.98 -7.43 13.15
C LEU A 229 -4.29 -8.62 12.46
N ILE A 230 -5.00 -9.22 11.49
CA ILE A 230 -4.49 -10.36 10.73
C ILE A 230 -4.36 -10.01 9.26
N ILE A 231 -3.17 -10.26 8.71
CA ILE A 231 -2.87 -10.19 7.28
C ILE A 231 -2.71 -11.62 6.76
N SER A 232 -3.69 -12.09 6.00
CA SER A 232 -3.69 -13.45 5.41
C SER A 232 -3.33 -13.45 3.91
N SER A 233 -2.82 -12.34 3.41
CA SER A 233 -2.64 -12.10 1.98
C SER A 233 -1.69 -13.10 1.33
N ARG A 234 -1.99 -13.48 0.09
CA ARG A 234 -1.11 -14.27 -0.77
C ARG A 234 0.01 -13.45 -1.37
N ASP A 235 -0.26 -12.17 -1.56
CA ASP A 235 0.71 -11.22 -2.12
C ASP A 235 0.33 -9.77 -1.78
N GLU A 236 1.32 -8.96 -1.40
CA GLU A 236 1.19 -7.54 -1.09
C GLU A 236 2.44 -6.77 -1.51
N GLY A 237 2.26 -5.50 -1.86
CA GLY A 237 3.39 -4.58 -1.99
C GLY A 237 3.93 -4.15 -0.63
N GLY A 238 3.01 -3.75 0.25
CA GLY A 238 3.27 -3.32 1.62
C GLY A 238 1.93 -2.97 2.27
N PRO A 239 1.39 -3.84 3.15
CA PRO A 239 0.04 -3.69 3.69
C PRO A 239 -0.04 -2.50 4.67
N ARG A 240 -0.64 -1.39 4.23
CA ARG A 240 -0.77 -0.16 5.05
C ARG A 240 -1.62 -0.38 6.30
N VAL A 241 -2.65 -1.22 6.22
CA VAL A 241 -3.49 -1.54 7.37
C VAL A 241 -2.71 -2.19 8.52
N ALA A 242 -1.63 -2.93 8.21
CA ALA A 242 -0.72 -3.45 9.24
C ALA A 242 0.07 -2.34 9.93
N LEU A 243 0.57 -1.36 9.16
CA LEU A 243 1.26 -0.19 9.71
C LEU A 243 0.32 0.67 10.56
N GLU A 244 -0.92 0.86 10.12
CA GLU A 244 -1.96 1.57 10.85
C GLU A 244 -2.28 0.88 12.19
N ALA A 245 -2.45 -0.45 12.18
CA ALA A 245 -2.69 -1.22 13.41
C ALA A 245 -1.51 -1.12 14.38
N LEU A 246 -0.28 -1.31 13.90
CA LEU A 246 0.93 -1.23 14.73
C LEU A 246 1.15 0.19 15.30
N TYR A 247 0.90 1.23 14.50
CA TYR A 247 0.90 2.61 14.99
C TYR A 247 -0.13 2.82 16.11
N LEU A 248 -1.31 2.22 15.97
CA LEU A 248 -2.35 2.24 17.02
C LEU A 248 -2.07 1.26 18.17
N GLU A 249 -0.90 0.64 18.19
CA GLU A 249 -0.47 -0.36 19.18
C GLU A 249 -1.38 -1.60 19.21
N ILE A 250 -1.98 -1.97 18.09
CA ILE A 250 -2.72 -3.22 17.92
C ILE A 250 -1.74 -4.26 17.39
N PRO A 251 -1.58 -5.40 18.09
CA PRO A 251 -0.73 -6.49 17.61
C PRO A 251 -1.10 -6.94 16.20
N VAL A 252 -0.09 -7.39 15.44
CA VAL A 252 -0.29 -7.90 14.08
C VAL A 252 0.28 -9.31 13.96
N ILE A 253 -0.48 -10.17 13.30
CA ILE A 253 -0.06 -11.49 12.80
C ILE A 253 -0.19 -11.44 11.28
N SER A 254 0.80 -11.94 10.55
CA SER A 254 0.83 -11.80 9.09
C SER A 254 1.34 -13.03 8.36
N THR A 255 0.87 -13.26 7.15
CA THR A 255 1.66 -14.01 6.17
C THR A 255 2.89 -13.21 5.78
N ASP A 256 3.97 -13.88 5.33
CA ASP A 256 5.22 -13.23 4.91
C ASP A 256 5.06 -12.52 3.56
N VAL A 257 4.45 -11.34 3.56
CA VAL A 257 4.17 -10.52 2.38
C VAL A 257 4.66 -9.08 2.55
N GLY A 258 4.98 -8.42 1.44
CA GLY A 258 5.41 -7.01 1.42
C GLY A 258 6.62 -6.77 2.31
N HIS A 259 6.49 -5.81 3.21
CA HIS A 259 7.49 -5.43 4.21
C HIS A 259 7.32 -6.12 5.57
N MET A 260 6.41 -7.10 5.70
CA MET A 260 6.09 -7.66 7.03
C MET A 260 7.28 -8.37 7.68
N SER A 261 8.16 -9.01 6.91
CA SER A 261 9.39 -9.62 7.43
C SER A 261 10.48 -8.63 7.91
N GLN A 262 10.33 -7.34 7.57
CA GLN A 262 11.18 -6.26 8.12
C GLN A 262 10.66 -5.77 9.49
N ILE A 263 9.40 -6.03 9.80
CA ILE A 263 8.69 -5.49 10.97
C ILE A 263 8.44 -6.56 12.02
N LEU A 264 7.92 -7.72 11.60
CA LEU A 264 7.52 -8.78 12.50
C LEU A 264 8.60 -9.87 12.62
N PRO A 265 8.79 -10.43 13.81
CA PRO A 265 9.65 -11.59 13.99
C PRO A 265 9.03 -12.83 13.32
N LYS A 266 9.86 -13.85 13.05
CA LYS A 266 9.46 -15.04 12.28
C LYS A 266 8.26 -15.78 12.86
N GLU A 267 8.13 -15.82 14.17
CA GLU A 267 7.04 -16.49 14.88
C GLU A 267 5.66 -15.85 14.64
N LEU A 268 5.60 -14.59 14.20
CA LEU A 268 4.36 -13.90 13.82
C LEU A 268 4.17 -13.84 12.29
N LEU A 269 4.96 -14.60 11.54
CA LEU A 269 4.92 -14.66 10.08
C LEU A 269 4.62 -16.10 9.64
N ALA A 270 3.46 -16.32 9.00
CA ALA A 270 3.16 -17.56 8.31
C ALA A 270 3.68 -17.55 6.88
N GLU A 271 4.10 -18.70 6.38
CA GLU A 271 4.40 -18.85 4.96
C GLU A 271 3.17 -18.54 4.10
N LYS A 272 3.34 -17.71 3.08
CA LYS A 272 2.24 -17.35 2.17
C LYS A 272 1.74 -18.56 1.38
N ASN A 273 0.43 -18.63 1.15
CA ASN A 273 -0.26 -19.76 0.51
C ASN A 273 -0.18 -21.09 1.27
N ASN A 274 0.27 -21.10 2.50
CA ASN A 274 0.32 -22.26 3.37
C ASN A 274 -0.75 -22.17 4.45
N GLN A 275 -1.86 -22.88 4.26
CA GLN A 275 -3.00 -22.86 5.17
C GLN A 275 -2.63 -23.44 6.56
N SER A 276 -1.87 -24.54 6.58
CA SER A 276 -1.46 -25.16 7.85
C SER A 276 -0.59 -24.23 8.67
N ALA A 277 0.44 -23.62 8.06
CA ALA A 277 1.30 -22.65 8.74
C ALA A 277 0.52 -21.42 9.27
N LEU A 278 -0.48 -20.95 8.53
CA LEU A 278 -1.36 -19.88 8.98
C LEU A 278 -2.22 -20.35 10.16
N GLN A 279 -2.82 -21.53 10.08
CA GLN A 279 -3.65 -22.09 11.14
C GLN A 279 -2.86 -22.29 12.43
N ASP A 280 -1.71 -22.95 12.38
CA ASP A 280 -0.85 -23.19 13.54
C ASP A 280 -0.46 -21.88 14.25
N MET A 281 -0.14 -20.84 13.47
CA MET A 281 0.20 -19.53 14.02
C MET A 281 -1.02 -18.85 14.66
N LEU A 282 -2.20 -18.91 14.02
CA LEU A 282 -3.42 -18.30 14.54
C LEU A 282 -3.87 -19.00 15.83
N GLU A 283 -3.89 -20.33 15.88
CA GLU A 283 -4.23 -21.12 17.09
C GLU A 283 -3.28 -20.82 18.26
N LYS A 284 -2.01 -20.61 17.97
CA LYS A 284 -1.01 -20.30 19.00
C LYS A 284 -1.16 -18.90 19.58
N TYR A 285 -1.46 -17.91 18.74
CA TYR A 285 -1.29 -16.50 19.13
C TYR A 285 -2.58 -15.69 19.27
N VAL A 286 -3.68 -16.01 18.56
CA VAL A 286 -4.85 -15.11 18.53
C VAL A 286 -5.45 -14.89 19.90
N ASP A 287 -5.73 -15.96 20.63
CA ASP A 287 -6.36 -15.88 21.96
C ASP A 287 -5.35 -15.42 23.05
N ASN A 288 -4.05 -15.55 22.78
CA ASN A 288 -2.96 -15.26 23.71
C ASN A 288 -2.09 -14.08 23.30
N ILE A 289 -2.49 -13.31 22.29
CA ILE A 289 -1.65 -12.24 21.72
C ILE A 289 -1.26 -11.17 22.75
N HIS A 290 -2.08 -10.95 23.78
CA HIS A 290 -1.81 -10.03 24.88
C HIS A 290 -0.61 -10.42 25.73
N LEU A 291 -0.18 -11.70 25.69
CA LEU A 291 1.03 -12.21 26.37
C LEU A 291 2.29 -11.94 25.56
N TYR A 292 2.15 -11.60 24.26
CA TYR A 292 3.26 -11.33 23.38
C TYR A 292 3.55 -9.82 23.31
N ASN A 293 4.62 -9.41 23.93
CA ASN A 293 4.99 -7.99 24.00
C ASN A 293 5.52 -7.46 22.65
N GLN A 294 4.69 -6.69 21.95
CA GLN A 294 5.03 -6.05 20.68
C GLN A 294 5.45 -4.57 20.82
N LYS A 295 5.70 -4.05 22.03
CA LYS A 295 6.00 -2.63 22.25
C LYS A 295 7.17 -2.11 21.42
N ALA A 296 8.24 -2.92 21.28
CA ALA A 296 9.38 -2.55 20.45
C ALA A 296 9.00 -2.41 18.97
N ILE A 297 8.08 -3.26 18.47
CA ILE A 297 7.55 -3.22 17.11
C ILE A 297 6.70 -1.96 16.91
N PHE A 298 5.86 -1.60 17.87
CA PHE A 298 5.03 -0.39 17.81
C PHE A 298 5.91 0.86 17.70
N ASN A 299 6.92 0.99 18.56
CA ASN A 299 7.85 2.11 18.54
C ASN A 299 8.63 2.18 17.21
N PHE A 300 9.09 1.04 16.72
CA PHE A 300 9.79 0.95 15.43
C PHE A 300 8.90 1.44 14.28
N VAL A 301 7.65 0.99 14.21
CA VAL A 301 6.72 1.40 13.15
C VAL A 301 6.34 2.88 13.28
N GLU A 302 6.15 3.38 14.50
CA GLU A 302 5.82 4.78 14.72
C GLU A 302 6.89 5.72 14.17
N THR A 303 8.17 5.36 14.31
CA THR A 303 9.33 6.15 13.86
C THR A 303 9.61 5.89 12.38
N GLU A 304 9.99 4.64 12.07
CA GLU A 304 10.56 4.29 10.75
C GLU A 304 9.54 4.26 9.61
N PHE A 305 8.24 4.18 9.92
CA PHE A 305 7.17 4.19 8.92
C PHE A 305 6.26 5.41 9.03
N SER A 306 6.78 6.50 9.59
CA SER A 306 6.13 7.81 9.56
C SER A 306 6.21 8.42 8.16
N ILE A 307 5.27 9.30 7.82
CA ILE A 307 5.30 9.99 6.54
C ILE A 307 6.49 10.96 6.47
N GLU A 308 6.84 11.57 7.58
CA GLU A 308 7.97 12.50 7.69
C GLU A 308 9.28 11.81 7.29
N GLU A 309 9.55 10.62 7.85
CA GLU A 309 10.72 9.83 7.53
C GLU A 309 10.73 9.42 6.05
N LYS A 310 9.60 8.94 5.52
CA LYS A 310 9.51 8.52 4.11
C LYS A 310 9.60 9.68 3.12
N MET A 311 9.16 10.88 3.51
CA MET A 311 9.37 12.07 2.69
C MET A 311 10.85 12.50 2.70
N GLN A 312 11.58 12.31 3.81
CA GLN A 312 13.01 12.55 3.86
C GLN A 312 13.78 11.56 2.96
N GLU A 313 13.48 10.25 3.04
CA GLU A 313 14.08 9.23 2.16
C GLU A 313 13.81 9.56 0.67
N LEU A 314 12.60 10.01 0.33
CA LEU A 314 12.23 10.38 -1.03
C LEU A 314 12.98 11.63 -1.50
N ASN A 315 13.16 12.62 -0.62
CA ASN A 315 13.93 13.83 -0.90
C ASN A 315 15.40 13.50 -1.20
N ASP A 316 15.99 12.62 -0.40
CA ASP A 316 17.38 12.21 -0.58
C ASP A 316 17.58 11.44 -1.89
N ALA A 317 16.61 10.58 -2.25
CA ALA A 317 16.59 9.88 -3.53
C ALA A 317 16.53 10.83 -4.72
N TYR A 318 15.71 11.88 -4.67
CA TYR A 318 15.63 12.90 -5.73
C TYR A 318 16.92 13.71 -5.84
N ASN A 319 17.48 14.14 -4.71
CA ASN A 319 18.73 14.90 -4.68
C ASN A 319 19.92 14.10 -5.22
N LEU A 320 20.02 12.83 -4.82
CA LEU A 320 21.05 11.92 -5.34
C LEU A 320 20.91 11.71 -6.86
N LEU A 321 19.68 11.55 -7.36
CA LEU A 321 19.44 11.38 -8.79
C LEU A 321 19.80 12.65 -9.59
N ALA A 322 19.50 13.82 -9.07
CA ALA A 322 19.82 15.09 -9.69
C ALA A 322 21.34 15.37 -9.73
N SER A 323 22.10 14.92 -8.72
CA SER A 323 23.56 15.09 -8.66
C SER A 323 24.33 14.20 -9.65
N LYS A 324 23.71 13.14 -10.18
CA LYS A 324 24.26 12.24 -11.20
C LYS A 324 24.08 12.77 -12.64
N SER A 325 23.93 14.08 -12.82
CA SER A 325 23.67 14.75 -14.12
C SER A 325 24.95 14.97 -14.90
#